data_44b530c28466dfc250443b47f7c280f8
#
_entry.id   44b530c28466dfc250443b47f7c280f8
#
_cell.length_a   1.000
_cell.length_b   1.000
_cell.length_c   1.000
_cell.angle_alpha   90.00
_cell.angle_beta   90.00
_cell.angle_gamma   90.00
#
_symmetry.space_group_name_H-M   'P 1'
#
loop_
_entity.id
_entity.type
_entity.pdbx_description
1 polymer ?
#
loop_
_entity_poly.entity_id
_entity_poly.type
_entity_poly.pdbx_seq_one_letter_code
_entity_poly.pdbx_strand_id
1 'polypeptide(L)'
;MVLEVAAAFRKRVEQAPEDVSQGLIVALWSGEELGLIGSNYFADNALIPLDRIQAYLNFDMVGRLRENRLTLQGIGSSGNWKSLIERQNILAGFQLVLQEDPYLPTDTTAFYPKNIPVLSFFTGSHEEYHRPGDDPQTLNWKGLKRITQLASNMTRFLTRPNDFVLPYAKVEAQASQGSRDTLRAYLGTIPNYTSEVEGVPLTGIRKDSPADKAGLQAKDVIVGLGDQSVKNIYDYTYALDAVTIGEPTQIRVIRGTETLSLPITPMARP
;
A
#
# COMPACT_ATOMS: atom_id res chain seq x y z
N MET A 1 -10.88 9.58 9.08
CA MET A 1 -9.73 9.15 9.88
C MET A 1 -8.67 10.24 9.99
N VAL A 2 -8.00 10.66 8.91
CA VAL A 2 -6.90 11.65 8.96
C VAL A 2 -7.32 12.96 9.61
N LEU A 3 -8.52 13.48 9.33
CA LEU A 3 -9.07 14.68 9.98
C LEU A 3 -9.27 14.52 11.48
N GLU A 4 -9.62 13.33 11.96
CA GLU A 4 -9.75 13.04 13.39
C GLU A 4 -8.39 13.03 14.10
N VAL A 5 -7.35 12.49 13.44
CA VAL A 5 -5.97 12.55 13.93
C VAL A 5 -5.51 14.01 14.01
N ALA A 6 -5.80 14.81 12.99
CA ALA A 6 -5.51 16.24 12.96
C ALA A 6 -6.22 17.01 14.10
N ALA A 7 -7.51 16.72 14.30
CA ALA A 7 -8.30 17.35 15.37
C ALA A 7 -7.77 16.99 16.77
N ALA A 8 -7.40 15.71 16.98
CA ALA A 8 -6.79 15.26 18.23
C ALA A 8 -5.43 15.93 18.47
N PHE A 9 -4.61 16.07 17.43
CA PHE A 9 -3.33 16.77 17.52
C PHE A 9 -3.52 18.25 17.85
N ARG A 10 -4.40 18.94 17.12
CA ARG A 10 -4.72 20.36 17.35
C ARG A 10 -5.17 20.60 18.80
N LYS A 11 -6.11 19.78 19.29
CA LYS A 11 -6.59 19.87 20.68
C LYS A 11 -5.45 19.78 21.69
N ARG A 12 -4.46 18.88 21.42
CA ARG A 12 -3.30 18.73 22.28
C ARG A 12 -2.41 19.99 22.26
N VAL A 13 -2.15 20.55 21.07
CA VAL A 13 -1.38 21.79 20.93
C VAL A 13 -2.04 22.96 21.72
N GLU A 14 -3.38 23.02 21.71
CA GLU A 14 -4.14 24.06 22.43
C GLU A 14 -4.15 23.84 23.97
N GLN A 15 -4.18 22.58 24.42
CA GLN A 15 -4.36 22.26 25.87
C GLN A 15 -3.05 21.99 26.61
N ALA A 16 -2.01 21.51 25.94
CA ALA A 16 -0.72 21.16 26.51
C ALA A 16 0.39 21.35 25.45
N PRO A 17 0.69 22.61 25.07
CA PRO A 17 1.69 22.90 24.04
C PRO A 17 3.09 22.38 24.40
N GLU A 18 3.42 22.29 25.69
CA GLU A 18 4.66 21.72 26.22
C GLU A 18 4.83 20.24 25.91
N ASP A 19 3.74 19.52 25.68
CA ASP A 19 3.76 18.12 25.29
C ASP A 19 4.03 17.92 23.78
N VAL A 20 4.26 18.99 23.02
CA VAL A 20 4.43 18.93 21.57
C VAL A 20 5.76 19.55 21.17
N SER A 21 6.65 18.72 20.63
CA SER A 21 7.97 19.14 20.12
C SER A 21 8.09 19.10 18.60
N GLN A 22 7.21 18.36 17.94
CA GLN A 22 7.20 18.18 16.48
C GLN A 22 5.86 18.59 15.88
N GLY A 23 5.89 19.21 14.69
CA GLY A 23 4.70 19.55 13.94
C GLY A 23 4.05 18.34 13.28
N LEU A 24 2.82 18.50 12.83
CA LEU A 24 2.08 17.51 12.03
C LEU A 24 1.67 18.13 10.70
N ILE A 25 2.04 17.49 9.61
CA ILE A 25 1.51 17.78 8.29
C ILE A 25 0.38 16.80 8.01
N VAL A 26 -0.75 17.31 7.57
CA VAL A 26 -1.90 16.52 7.14
C VAL A 26 -2.05 16.69 5.64
N ALA A 27 -2.02 15.60 4.91
CA ALA A 27 -2.13 15.59 3.46
C ALA A 27 -3.27 14.69 2.97
N LEU A 28 -3.98 15.15 1.97
CA LEU A 28 -5.01 14.41 1.24
C LEU A 28 -4.61 14.49 -0.24
N TRP A 29 -4.03 13.41 -0.73
CA TRP A 29 -3.49 13.38 -2.09
C TRP A 29 -4.58 13.21 -3.15
N SER A 30 -4.35 13.74 -4.33
CA SER A 30 -5.19 13.55 -5.50
C SER A 30 -4.40 12.84 -6.62
N GLY A 31 -5.12 12.08 -7.46
CA GLY A 31 -4.53 11.42 -8.61
C GLY A 31 -3.58 10.27 -8.25
N GLU A 32 -3.83 9.58 -7.12
CA GLU A 32 -3.05 8.40 -6.74
C GLU A 32 -3.14 7.33 -7.81
N GLU A 33 -4.34 6.99 -8.25
CA GLU A 33 -4.66 6.00 -9.29
C GLU A 33 -4.12 6.36 -10.70
N LEU A 34 -3.77 7.63 -10.90
CA LEU A 34 -3.19 8.15 -12.15
C LEU A 34 -1.66 8.22 -12.12
N GLY A 35 -1.02 7.65 -11.08
CA GLY A 35 0.43 7.62 -10.92
C GLY A 35 0.94 8.53 -9.80
N LEU A 36 0.22 8.58 -8.66
CA LEU A 36 0.67 9.27 -7.43
C LEU A 36 0.92 10.78 -7.65
N ILE A 37 0.09 11.44 -8.48
CA ILE A 37 0.35 12.81 -8.97
C ILE A 37 0.54 13.78 -7.80
N GLY A 38 -0.37 13.76 -6.81
CA GLY A 38 -0.35 14.71 -5.70
C GLY A 38 0.84 14.52 -4.77
N SER A 39 1.13 13.30 -4.37
CA SER A 39 2.23 12.99 -3.46
C SER A 39 3.60 13.20 -4.10
N ASN A 40 3.77 12.83 -5.38
CA ASN A 40 5.00 13.11 -6.13
C ASN A 40 5.22 14.61 -6.29
N TYR A 41 4.16 15.36 -6.68
CA TYR A 41 4.28 16.82 -6.79
C TYR A 41 4.72 17.45 -5.48
N PHE A 42 4.12 17.04 -4.35
CA PHE A 42 4.54 17.54 -3.03
C PHE A 42 5.98 17.16 -2.72
N ALA A 43 6.38 15.90 -2.95
CA ALA A 43 7.73 15.44 -2.65
C ALA A 43 8.82 16.15 -3.49
N ASP A 44 8.46 16.62 -4.69
CA ASP A 44 9.38 17.35 -5.56
C ASP A 44 9.33 18.88 -5.36
N ASN A 45 8.23 19.40 -4.79
CA ASN A 45 8.00 20.85 -4.61
C ASN A 45 7.63 21.18 -3.14
N ALA A 46 8.18 20.45 -2.18
CA ALA A 46 7.82 20.60 -0.77
C ALA A 46 8.08 22.02 -0.26
N LEU A 47 7.09 22.60 0.44
CA LEU A 47 7.19 23.91 1.06
C LEU A 47 8.10 23.92 2.29
N ILE A 48 8.48 22.74 2.77
CA ILE A 48 9.41 22.53 3.88
C ILE A 48 10.53 21.60 3.42
N PRO A 49 11.75 21.71 3.97
CA PRO A 49 12.82 20.77 3.69
C PRO A 49 12.40 19.34 4.06
N LEU A 50 12.54 18.39 3.12
CA LEU A 50 12.11 17.00 3.31
C LEU A 50 12.89 16.28 4.41
N ASP A 51 14.14 16.66 4.65
CA ASP A 51 14.99 16.15 5.73
C ASP A 51 14.46 16.51 7.14
N ARG A 52 13.52 17.45 7.23
CA ARG A 52 12.79 17.77 8.47
C ARG A 52 11.56 16.90 8.69
N ILE A 53 11.19 16.05 7.73
CA ILE A 53 10.08 15.09 7.88
C ILE A 53 10.64 13.83 8.55
N GLN A 54 10.23 13.60 9.79
CA GLN A 54 10.68 12.46 10.57
C GLN A 54 10.10 11.13 10.11
N ALA A 55 8.85 11.13 9.65
CA ALA A 55 8.15 9.94 9.17
C ALA A 55 6.93 10.31 8.33
N TYR A 56 6.53 9.39 7.46
CA TYR A 56 5.28 9.45 6.71
C TYR A 56 4.38 8.27 7.08
N LEU A 57 3.18 8.57 7.55
CA LEU A 57 2.14 7.57 7.85
C LEU A 57 1.08 7.61 6.74
N ASN A 58 0.93 6.52 6.02
CA ASN A 58 -0.06 6.36 4.96
C ASN A 58 -1.28 5.61 5.47
N PHE A 59 -2.47 6.01 5.05
CA PHE A 59 -3.73 5.37 5.39
C PHE A 59 -4.52 5.14 4.12
N ASP A 60 -4.46 3.92 3.64
CA ASP A 60 -5.16 3.48 2.47
C ASP A 60 -6.01 2.24 2.79
N MET A 61 -7.27 2.22 2.28
CA MET A 61 -8.19 1.10 2.48
C MET A 61 -8.33 0.64 3.94
N VAL A 62 -8.34 1.57 4.90
CA VAL A 62 -8.41 1.27 6.34
C VAL A 62 -9.83 1.09 6.88
N GLY A 63 -10.84 1.12 6.02
CA GLY A 63 -12.26 1.05 6.38
C GLY A 63 -12.85 -0.36 6.51
N ARG A 64 -12.11 -1.39 6.14
CA ARG A 64 -12.64 -2.77 6.02
C ARG A 64 -11.98 -3.76 6.98
N LEU A 65 -11.69 -3.33 8.21
CA LEU A 65 -11.11 -4.22 9.23
C LEU A 65 -11.96 -5.48 9.41
N ARG A 66 -11.35 -6.65 9.21
CA ARG A 66 -11.92 -7.99 9.40
C ARG A 66 -11.05 -8.78 10.36
N GLU A 67 -11.65 -9.66 11.14
CA GLU A 67 -10.96 -10.57 12.07
C GLU A 67 -9.93 -9.89 12.98
N ASN A 68 -10.13 -8.60 13.27
CA ASN A 68 -9.18 -7.80 14.05
C ASN A 68 -7.77 -7.70 13.43
N ARG A 69 -7.61 -8.02 12.14
CA ARG A 69 -6.34 -8.09 11.43
C ARG A 69 -6.00 -6.73 10.81
N LEU A 70 -4.87 -6.15 11.20
CA LEU A 70 -4.35 -4.90 10.65
C LEU A 70 -2.97 -5.16 10.04
N THR A 71 -2.82 -4.85 8.77
CA THR A 71 -1.53 -4.91 8.07
C THR A 71 -0.83 -3.57 8.18
N LEU A 72 0.44 -3.62 8.57
CA LEU A 72 1.35 -2.47 8.60
C LEU A 72 2.54 -2.78 7.69
N GLN A 73 2.70 -1.96 6.66
CA GLN A 73 3.66 -2.18 5.57
C GLN A 73 4.74 -1.10 5.59
N GLY A 74 5.93 -1.43 5.08
CA GLY A 74 7.06 -0.51 5.02
C GLY A 74 7.85 -0.43 6.34
N ILE A 75 7.69 -1.39 7.24
CA ILE A 75 8.39 -1.37 8.54
C ILE A 75 9.91 -1.48 8.39
N GLY A 76 10.41 -2.05 7.29
CA GLY A 76 11.85 -2.11 6.98
C GLY A 76 12.46 -0.72 6.72
N SER A 77 11.65 0.32 6.48
CA SER A 77 12.14 1.69 6.26
C SER A 77 12.79 2.32 7.50
N SER A 78 12.60 1.74 8.69
CA SER A 78 13.32 2.08 9.93
C SER A 78 13.31 0.91 10.90
N GLY A 79 14.46 0.59 11.47
CA GLY A 79 14.59 -0.46 12.49
C GLY A 79 13.77 -0.22 13.77
N ASN A 80 13.31 1.01 13.99
CA ASN A 80 12.55 1.37 15.20
C ASN A 80 11.02 1.29 15.01
N TRP A 81 10.51 1.03 13.78
CA TRP A 81 9.07 0.86 13.57
C TRP A 81 8.47 -0.25 14.42
N LYS A 82 9.10 -1.42 14.42
CA LYS A 82 8.58 -2.59 15.13
C LYS A 82 8.36 -2.31 16.61
N SER A 83 9.34 -1.72 17.30
CA SER A 83 9.24 -1.40 18.72
C SER A 83 8.14 -0.38 19.02
N LEU A 84 7.98 0.64 18.17
CA LEU A 84 6.91 1.61 18.29
C LEU A 84 5.53 0.96 18.09
N ILE A 85 5.38 0.17 17.03
CA ILE A 85 4.14 -0.51 16.68
C ILE A 85 3.70 -1.45 17.81
N GLU A 86 4.59 -2.32 18.27
CA GLU A 86 4.31 -3.28 19.36
C GLU A 86 3.87 -2.56 20.64
N ARG A 87 4.59 -1.51 21.02
CA ARG A 87 4.24 -0.68 22.18
C ARG A 87 2.86 -0.05 22.07
N GLN A 88 2.53 0.52 20.91
CA GLN A 88 1.22 1.17 20.72
C GLN A 88 0.08 0.17 20.56
N ASN A 89 0.39 -1.05 20.09
CA ASN A 89 -0.60 -2.10 19.91
C ASN A 89 -1.00 -2.80 21.22
N ILE A 90 -0.23 -2.69 22.30
CA ILE A 90 -0.57 -3.32 23.61
C ILE A 90 -2.02 -3.00 24.02
N LEU A 91 -2.44 -1.72 23.88
CA LEU A 91 -3.79 -1.30 24.24
C LEU A 91 -4.78 -1.43 23.07
N ALA A 92 -4.30 -1.35 21.82
CA ALA A 92 -5.15 -1.46 20.64
C ALA A 92 -5.56 -2.90 20.36
N GLY A 93 -4.69 -3.88 20.64
CA GLY A 93 -4.97 -5.30 20.60
C GLY A 93 -5.28 -5.84 19.20
N PHE A 94 -4.69 -5.29 18.14
CA PHE A 94 -4.82 -5.83 16.78
C PHE A 94 -3.97 -7.08 16.60
N GLN A 95 -4.45 -7.97 15.75
CA GLN A 95 -3.63 -9.00 15.13
C GLN A 95 -2.84 -8.34 13.99
N LEU A 96 -1.56 -8.09 14.25
CA LEU A 96 -0.71 -7.37 13.31
C LEU A 96 -0.11 -8.30 12.26
N VAL A 97 -0.20 -7.90 10.99
CA VAL A 97 0.61 -8.44 9.90
C VAL A 97 1.64 -7.37 9.55
N LEU A 98 2.91 -7.67 9.79
CA LEU A 98 4.01 -6.75 9.58
C LEU A 98 4.74 -7.10 8.29
N GLN A 99 4.87 -6.13 7.37
CA GLN A 99 5.55 -6.30 6.08
C GLN A 99 6.69 -5.29 5.97
N GLU A 100 7.87 -5.78 5.66
CA GLU A 100 9.09 -4.98 5.68
C GLU A 100 9.23 -4.08 4.45
N ASP A 101 8.74 -4.53 3.28
CA ASP A 101 8.92 -3.84 2.01
C ASP A 101 8.28 -2.45 2.01
N PRO A 102 9.07 -1.36 1.79
CA PRO A 102 8.58 0.01 1.69
C PRO A 102 8.25 0.44 0.25
N TYR A 103 8.54 -0.39 -0.76
CA TYR A 103 8.27 -0.11 -2.17
C TYR A 103 6.83 -0.48 -2.56
N LEU A 104 5.88 0.06 -1.83
CA LEU A 104 4.46 -0.22 -2.02
C LEU A 104 3.91 0.61 -3.20
N PRO A 105 2.92 0.09 -3.96
CA PRO A 105 2.25 0.86 -5.00
C PRO A 105 1.22 1.85 -4.40
N THR A 106 1.68 2.70 -3.49
CA THR A 106 0.89 3.72 -2.79
C THR A 106 1.70 5.00 -2.67
N ASP A 107 1.13 6.07 -2.12
CA ASP A 107 1.81 7.35 -1.91
C ASP A 107 3.10 7.27 -1.07
N THR A 108 3.37 6.14 -0.38
CA THR A 108 4.64 5.91 0.31
C THR A 108 5.84 5.95 -0.63
N THR A 109 5.66 5.57 -1.91
CA THR A 109 6.73 5.58 -2.91
C THR A 109 7.21 6.97 -3.31
N ALA A 110 6.44 8.01 -3.03
CA ALA A 110 6.88 9.39 -3.22
C ALA A 110 7.89 9.83 -2.13
N PHE A 111 7.82 9.25 -0.94
CA PHE A 111 8.57 9.68 0.24
C PHE A 111 9.75 8.77 0.59
N TYR A 112 9.58 7.46 0.51
CA TYR A 112 10.64 6.52 0.88
C TYR A 112 11.96 6.74 0.14
N PRO A 113 11.99 6.97 -1.21
CA PRO A 113 13.24 7.25 -1.92
C PRO A 113 13.87 8.60 -1.56
N LYS A 114 13.15 9.46 -0.86
CA LYS A 114 13.65 10.74 -0.34
C LYS A 114 14.23 10.60 1.09
N ASN A 115 14.52 9.36 1.52
CA ASN A 115 15.04 8.99 2.83
C ASN A 115 14.10 9.29 4.01
N ILE A 116 12.80 9.25 3.77
CA ILE A 116 11.79 9.40 4.82
C ILE A 116 11.28 8.01 5.21
N PRO A 117 11.36 7.61 6.50
CA PRO A 117 10.73 6.38 6.98
C PRO A 117 9.23 6.41 6.75
N VAL A 118 8.68 5.32 6.20
CA VAL A 118 7.27 5.22 5.83
C VAL A 118 6.59 4.08 6.57
N LEU A 119 5.30 4.24 6.85
CA LEU A 119 4.46 3.19 7.40
C LEU A 119 3.06 3.30 6.80
N SER A 120 2.61 2.26 6.11
CA SER A 120 1.28 2.19 5.53
C SER A 120 0.36 1.30 6.34
N PHE A 121 -0.84 1.80 6.64
CA PHE A 121 -1.92 1.07 7.30
C PHE A 121 -2.88 0.54 6.25
N PHE A 122 -3.22 -0.76 6.35
CA PHE A 122 -4.04 -1.44 5.37
C PHE A 122 -4.92 -2.50 6.03
N THR A 123 -6.18 -2.67 5.58
CA THR A 123 -7.11 -3.68 6.12
C THR A 123 -7.43 -4.81 5.16
N GLY A 124 -6.70 -4.88 4.06
CA GLY A 124 -6.90 -5.88 3.01
C GLY A 124 -7.87 -5.43 1.93
N SER A 125 -7.79 -6.10 0.78
CA SER A 125 -8.69 -5.88 -0.35
C SER A 125 -10.10 -6.39 -0.04
N HIS A 126 -11.10 -5.90 -0.77
CA HIS A 126 -12.51 -6.26 -0.62
C HIS A 126 -13.24 -6.28 -1.97
N GLU A 127 -14.41 -6.93 -2.02
CA GLU A 127 -15.15 -7.15 -3.28
C GLU A 127 -15.55 -5.87 -4.00
N GLU A 128 -15.87 -4.83 -3.23
CA GLU A 128 -16.36 -3.57 -3.77
C GLU A 128 -15.22 -2.64 -4.23
N TYR A 129 -13.94 -3.04 -4.03
CA TYR A 129 -12.80 -2.23 -4.43
C TYR A 129 -12.91 -1.78 -5.89
N HIS A 130 -12.80 -0.46 -6.13
CA HIS A 130 -12.98 0.18 -7.43
C HIS A 130 -14.34 -0.11 -8.10
N ARG A 131 -15.39 -0.34 -7.32
CA ARG A 131 -16.76 -0.58 -7.81
C ARG A 131 -17.74 0.45 -7.26
N PRO A 132 -18.86 0.71 -7.97
CA PRO A 132 -19.90 1.63 -7.50
C PRO A 132 -20.53 1.24 -6.15
N GLY A 133 -20.39 -0.02 -5.72
CA GLY A 133 -20.90 -0.52 -4.44
C GLY A 133 -19.96 -0.29 -3.25
N ASP A 134 -18.81 0.38 -3.41
CA ASP A 134 -17.93 0.74 -2.30
C ASP A 134 -18.46 1.96 -1.55
N ASP A 135 -19.57 1.77 -0.90
CA ASP A 135 -20.35 2.79 -0.21
C ASP A 135 -20.00 2.89 1.29
N PRO A 136 -20.28 4.02 1.96
CA PRO A 136 -20.07 4.21 3.40
C PRO A 136 -20.75 3.17 4.27
N GLN A 137 -21.84 2.53 3.81
CA GLN A 137 -22.58 1.48 4.52
C GLN A 137 -21.78 0.19 4.69
N THR A 138 -20.81 -0.04 3.82
CA THR A 138 -19.93 -1.22 3.85
C THR A 138 -18.73 -1.08 4.79
N LEU A 139 -18.53 0.12 5.37
CA LEU A 139 -17.42 0.41 6.26
C LEU A 139 -17.61 -0.23 7.65
N ASN A 140 -16.55 -0.80 8.17
CA ASN A 140 -16.45 -1.18 9.58
C ASN A 140 -16.10 0.05 10.43
N TRP A 141 -17.08 0.86 10.77
CA TRP A 141 -16.90 2.10 11.56
C TRP A 141 -16.23 1.86 12.92
N LYS A 142 -16.53 0.73 13.56
CA LYS A 142 -15.90 0.36 14.84
C LYS A 142 -14.41 0.05 14.65
N GLY A 143 -14.09 -0.67 13.60
CA GLY A 143 -12.70 -0.97 13.21
C GLY A 143 -11.94 0.29 12.83
N LEU A 144 -12.53 1.13 11.97
CA LEU A 144 -11.95 2.40 11.55
C LEU A 144 -11.65 3.32 12.74
N LYS A 145 -12.58 3.44 13.71
CA LYS A 145 -12.36 4.20 14.96
C LYS A 145 -11.15 3.67 15.74
N ARG A 146 -11.01 2.35 15.88
CA ARG A 146 -9.88 1.74 16.59
C ARG A 146 -8.54 2.00 15.88
N ILE A 147 -8.51 1.89 14.55
CA ILE A 147 -7.32 2.21 13.75
C ILE A 147 -6.97 3.69 13.89
N THR A 148 -7.98 4.58 13.85
CA THR A 148 -7.79 6.02 14.09
C THR A 148 -7.17 6.29 15.47
N GLN A 149 -7.60 5.56 16.49
CA GLN A 149 -7.05 5.71 17.85
C GLN A 149 -5.58 5.24 17.90
N LEU A 150 -5.25 4.12 17.26
CA LEU A 150 -3.86 3.65 17.15
C LEU A 150 -2.99 4.69 16.43
N ALA A 151 -3.44 5.21 15.29
CA ALA A 151 -2.75 6.24 14.54
C ALA A 151 -2.55 7.53 15.36
N SER A 152 -3.58 7.96 16.10
CA SER A 152 -3.50 9.12 17.00
C SER A 152 -2.48 8.92 18.11
N ASN A 153 -2.44 7.72 18.70
CA ASN A 153 -1.46 7.36 19.74
C ASN A 153 -0.03 7.35 19.18
N MET A 154 0.17 6.80 17.98
CA MET A 154 1.47 6.82 17.31
C MET A 154 1.90 8.25 16.97
N THR A 155 1.01 9.06 16.40
CA THR A 155 1.25 10.49 16.13
C THR A 155 1.60 11.23 17.41
N ARG A 156 0.85 11.01 18.49
CA ARG A 156 1.14 11.61 19.80
C ARG A 156 2.53 11.22 20.31
N PHE A 157 2.91 9.95 20.16
CA PHE A 157 4.21 9.46 20.58
C PHE A 157 5.34 10.11 19.78
N LEU A 158 5.20 10.19 18.45
CA LEU A 158 6.21 10.75 17.56
C LEU A 158 6.36 12.28 17.70
N THR A 159 5.31 12.97 18.11
CA THR A 159 5.30 14.44 18.18
C THR A 159 5.52 15.01 19.59
N ARG A 160 5.66 14.17 20.62
CA ARG A 160 5.99 14.62 21.98
C ARG A 160 7.49 14.77 22.18
N PRO A 161 7.94 15.54 23.19
CA PRO A 161 9.34 15.55 23.59
C PRO A 161 9.79 14.15 24.04
N ASN A 162 10.73 13.58 23.33
CA ASN A 162 11.38 12.30 23.65
C ASN A 162 12.62 12.11 22.77
N ASP A 163 13.48 11.18 23.15
CA ASP A 163 14.70 10.82 22.41
C ASP A 163 14.48 9.74 21.34
N PHE A 164 13.22 9.38 21.07
CA PHE A 164 12.90 8.37 20.06
C PHE A 164 13.05 8.95 18.67
N VAL A 165 13.82 8.28 17.85
CA VAL A 165 14.03 8.61 16.45
C VAL A 165 13.65 7.44 15.55
N LEU A 166 13.29 7.73 14.33
CA LEU A 166 13.09 6.78 13.25
C LEU A 166 14.22 6.95 12.24
N PRO A 167 15.39 6.31 12.46
CA PRO A 167 16.48 6.38 11.49
C PRO A 167 16.03 5.71 10.19
N TYR A 168 16.21 6.39 9.07
CA TYR A 168 15.94 5.80 7.76
C TYR A 168 16.85 4.58 7.54
N ALA A 169 16.23 3.48 7.10
CA ALA A 169 16.93 2.28 6.67
C ALA A 169 16.62 2.01 5.20
N LYS A 170 17.68 1.82 4.41
CA LYS A 170 17.53 1.43 3.01
C LYS A 170 17.28 -0.07 2.96
N VAL A 171 16.13 -0.46 2.45
CA VAL A 171 15.81 -1.85 2.10
C VAL A 171 16.27 -2.05 0.65
N GLU A 172 17.00 -3.11 0.38
CA GLU A 172 17.31 -3.49 -1.00
C GLU A 172 15.99 -3.87 -1.68
N ALA A 173 15.65 -3.15 -2.75
CA ALA A 173 14.55 -3.55 -3.60
C ALA A 173 14.87 -4.96 -4.11
N GLN A 174 14.02 -5.92 -3.82
CA GLN A 174 14.11 -7.20 -4.52
C GLN A 174 14.02 -6.88 -6.00
N ALA A 175 15.04 -7.31 -6.75
CA ALA A 175 15.37 -6.82 -8.08
C ALA A 175 14.17 -6.77 -9.03
N SER A 176 13.51 -5.62 -9.07
CA SER A 176 12.70 -5.17 -10.19
C SER A 176 13.30 -3.85 -10.67
N GLN A 177 14.33 -3.95 -11.53
CA GLN A 177 14.89 -2.81 -12.24
C GLN A 177 13.90 -2.38 -13.34
N GLY A 178 12.94 -1.54 -12.97
CA GLY A 178 12.12 -0.79 -13.90
C GLY A 178 12.15 0.69 -13.50
N SER A 179 12.63 1.54 -14.38
CA SER A 179 12.58 2.99 -14.17
C SER A 179 11.13 3.44 -14.03
N ARG A 180 10.84 4.23 -12.98
CA ARG A 180 9.49 4.68 -12.57
C ARG A 180 8.77 5.62 -13.55
N ASP A 181 9.32 5.89 -14.72
CA ASP A 181 8.73 6.73 -15.77
C ASP A 181 7.95 5.94 -16.84
N THR A 182 7.84 4.63 -16.71
CA THR A 182 7.10 3.80 -17.66
C THR A 182 5.74 3.40 -17.07
N LEU A 183 4.68 3.80 -17.75
CA LEU A 183 3.32 3.32 -17.57
C LEU A 183 3.32 1.82 -17.27
N ARG A 184 2.72 1.42 -16.15
CA ARG A 184 2.60 0.01 -15.76
C ARG A 184 2.07 -0.83 -16.90
N ALA A 185 2.67 -2.00 -17.10
CA ALA A 185 2.20 -2.93 -18.09
C ALA A 185 0.74 -3.31 -17.83
N TYR A 186 -0.05 -3.33 -18.88
CA TYR A 186 -1.46 -3.69 -18.84
C TYR A 186 -1.68 -5.06 -19.48
N LEU A 187 -2.37 -5.95 -18.76
CA LEU A 187 -2.75 -7.27 -19.26
C LEU A 187 -4.26 -7.42 -19.50
N GLY A 188 -5.09 -6.58 -18.88
CA GLY A 188 -6.55 -6.66 -18.97
C GLY A 188 -7.17 -7.73 -18.08
N THR A 189 -6.47 -8.20 -17.08
CA THR A 189 -6.99 -9.07 -16.03
C THR A 189 -7.90 -8.29 -15.08
N ILE A 190 -8.90 -8.97 -14.51
CA ILE A 190 -9.80 -8.44 -13.47
C ILE A 190 -9.61 -9.30 -12.22
N PRO A 191 -8.72 -8.88 -11.30
CA PRO A 191 -8.42 -9.64 -10.10
C PRO A 191 -9.62 -9.78 -9.15
N ASN A 192 -9.68 -10.91 -8.44
CA ASN A 192 -10.53 -11.07 -7.29
C ASN A 192 -9.76 -10.71 -6.03
N TYR A 193 -10.04 -9.56 -5.46
CA TYR A 193 -9.34 -9.03 -4.29
C TYR A 193 -9.77 -9.66 -2.95
N THR A 194 -10.75 -10.60 -2.95
CA THR A 194 -11.33 -11.16 -1.72
C THR A 194 -10.85 -12.55 -1.36
N SER A 195 -10.07 -13.16 -2.25
CA SER A 195 -9.65 -14.55 -2.06
C SER A 195 -8.44 -14.66 -1.13
N GLU A 196 -8.49 -15.59 -0.18
CA GLU A 196 -7.36 -15.98 0.67
C GLU A 196 -6.46 -17.05 0.02
N VAL A 197 -6.66 -17.34 -1.25
CA VAL A 197 -5.84 -18.29 -2.01
C VAL A 197 -4.48 -17.66 -2.30
N GLU A 198 -3.40 -18.43 -2.17
CA GLU A 198 -2.08 -18.01 -2.62
C GLU A 198 -2.11 -17.79 -4.14
N GLY A 199 -1.74 -16.57 -4.58
CA GLY A 199 -1.87 -16.12 -5.96
C GLY A 199 -2.92 -15.01 -6.12
N VAL A 200 -3.24 -14.70 -7.37
CA VAL A 200 -4.25 -13.68 -7.73
C VAL A 200 -5.36 -14.31 -8.56
N PRO A 201 -6.48 -14.71 -7.94
CA PRO A 201 -7.64 -15.23 -8.66
C PRO A 201 -8.26 -14.14 -9.54
N LEU A 202 -8.78 -14.55 -10.68
CA LEU A 202 -9.43 -13.66 -11.64
C LEU A 202 -10.96 -13.81 -11.59
N THR A 203 -11.65 -12.69 -11.50
CA THR A 203 -13.11 -12.63 -11.67
C THR A 203 -13.51 -12.53 -13.14
N GLY A 204 -12.58 -12.08 -13.98
CA GLY A 204 -12.82 -11.93 -15.41
C GLY A 204 -11.59 -11.44 -16.16
N ILE A 205 -11.77 -11.32 -17.48
CA ILE A 205 -10.78 -10.82 -18.43
C ILE A 205 -11.45 -9.76 -19.30
N ARG A 206 -10.75 -8.68 -19.59
CA ARG A 206 -11.23 -7.67 -20.53
C ARG A 206 -11.07 -8.17 -21.98
N LYS A 207 -12.13 -8.06 -22.75
CA LYS A 207 -12.15 -8.45 -24.15
C LYS A 207 -11.07 -7.70 -24.95
N ASP A 208 -10.47 -8.39 -25.90
CA ASP A 208 -9.42 -7.88 -26.79
C ASP A 208 -8.10 -7.48 -26.09
N SER A 209 -7.98 -7.75 -24.78
CA SER A 209 -6.77 -7.49 -23.99
C SER A 209 -5.67 -8.53 -24.23
N PRO A 210 -4.42 -8.28 -23.76
CA PRO A 210 -3.37 -9.28 -23.75
C PRO A 210 -3.77 -10.59 -23.04
N ALA A 211 -4.49 -10.50 -21.92
CA ALA A 211 -4.95 -11.67 -21.18
C ALA A 211 -5.99 -12.47 -21.96
N ASP A 212 -6.89 -11.82 -22.69
CA ASP A 212 -7.87 -12.46 -23.55
C ASP A 212 -7.18 -13.19 -24.70
N LYS A 213 -6.24 -12.52 -25.38
CA LYS A 213 -5.44 -13.11 -26.48
C LYS A 213 -4.56 -14.26 -26.02
N ALA A 214 -4.08 -14.23 -24.77
CA ALA A 214 -3.31 -15.32 -24.17
C ALA A 214 -4.19 -16.50 -23.74
N GLY A 215 -5.53 -16.38 -23.77
CA GLY A 215 -6.47 -17.41 -23.38
C GLY A 215 -6.68 -17.56 -21.87
N LEU A 216 -6.43 -16.50 -21.09
CA LEU A 216 -6.80 -16.49 -19.68
C LEU A 216 -8.32 -16.48 -19.53
N GLN A 217 -8.80 -17.00 -18.41
CA GLN A 217 -10.23 -17.14 -18.13
C GLN A 217 -10.57 -16.67 -16.71
N ALA A 218 -11.85 -16.36 -16.49
CA ALA A 218 -12.35 -16.18 -15.12
C ALA A 218 -12.13 -17.46 -14.32
N LYS A 219 -11.78 -17.29 -13.03
CA LYS A 219 -11.37 -18.34 -12.07
C LYS A 219 -9.96 -18.87 -12.24
N ASP A 220 -9.17 -18.43 -13.23
CA ASP A 220 -7.72 -18.66 -13.20
C ASP A 220 -7.11 -17.96 -11.97
N VAL A 221 -6.09 -18.58 -11.38
CA VAL A 221 -5.31 -17.97 -10.29
C VAL A 221 -3.91 -17.69 -10.83
N ILE A 222 -3.54 -16.41 -10.94
CA ILE A 222 -2.18 -16.04 -11.37
C ILE A 222 -1.22 -16.37 -10.24
N VAL A 223 -0.18 -17.16 -10.56
CA VAL A 223 0.88 -17.57 -9.63
C VAL A 223 2.27 -17.17 -10.10
N GLY A 224 2.37 -16.53 -11.26
CA GLY A 224 3.63 -15.98 -11.77
C GLY A 224 3.46 -15.17 -13.03
N LEU A 225 4.37 -14.20 -13.25
CA LEU A 225 4.45 -13.38 -14.46
C LEU A 225 5.94 -13.13 -14.75
N GLY A 226 6.39 -13.52 -15.93
CA GLY A 226 7.81 -13.55 -16.24
C GLY A 226 8.56 -14.44 -15.25
N ASP A 227 9.66 -13.95 -14.72
CA ASP A 227 10.47 -14.64 -13.71
C ASP A 227 9.94 -14.47 -12.28
N GLN A 228 8.93 -13.58 -12.09
CA GLN A 228 8.37 -13.28 -10.77
C GLN A 228 7.34 -14.33 -10.34
N SER A 229 7.43 -14.76 -9.07
CA SER A 229 6.39 -15.54 -8.41
C SER A 229 5.33 -14.58 -7.86
N VAL A 230 4.05 -14.95 -7.99
CA VAL A 230 2.91 -14.14 -7.56
C VAL A 230 2.15 -14.91 -6.48
N LYS A 231 2.25 -14.47 -5.24
CA LYS A 231 1.56 -15.05 -4.08
C LYS A 231 0.34 -14.24 -3.64
N ASN A 232 0.29 -12.98 -4.07
CA ASN A 232 -0.76 -12.04 -3.71
C ASN A 232 -0.83 -10.91 -4.75
N ILE A 233 -1.78 -9.99 -4.57
CA ILE A 233 -1.99 -8.87 -5.49
C ILE A 233 -0.79 -7.92 -5.57
N TYR A 234 -0.02 -7.78 -4.49
CA TYR A 234 1.16 -6.91 -4.49
C TYR A 234 2.28 -7.52 -5.34
N ASP A 235 2.55 -8.81 -5.18
CA ASP A 235 3.51 -9.52 -6.03
C ASP A 235 3.13 -9.39 -7.51
N TYR A 236 1.82 -9.46 -7.81
CA TYR A 236 1.32 -9.27 -9.16
C TYR A 236 1.56 -7.86 -9.69
N THR A 237 1.36 -6.85 -8.86
CA THR A 237 1.64 -5.46 -9.22
C THR A 237 3.13 -5.26 -9.51
N TYR A 238 4.01 -5.81 -8.66
CA TYR A 238 5.46 -5.78 -8.90
C TYR A 238 5.86 -6.54 -10.17
N ALA A 239 5.23 -7.69 -10.43
CA ALA A 239 5.48 -8.43 -11.64
C ALA A 239 5.04 -7.66 -12.90
N LEU A 240 3.95 -6.89 -12.84
CA LEU A 240 3.53 -5.98 -13.91
C LEU A 240 4.52 -4.84 -14.15
N ASP A 241 5.15 -4.33 -13.09
CA ASP A 241 6.18 -3.29 -13.21
C ASP A 241 7.51 -3.84 -13.75
N ALA A 242 7.77 -5.15 -13.57
CA ALA A 242 9.01 -5.81 -13.99
C ALA A 242 8.99 -6.27 -15.46
N VAL A 243 7.83 -6.40 -16.09
CA VAL A 243 7.73 -6.85 -17.50
C VAL A 243 7.78 -5.67 -18.46
N THR A 244 8.43 -5.88 -19.59
CA THR A 244 8.56 -4.84 -20.63
C THR A 244 7.32 -4.80 -21.52
N ILE A 245 6.77 -3.60 -21.71
CA ILE A 245 5.63 -3.37 -22.61
C ILE A 245 6.06 -3.72 -24.05
N GLY A 246 5.23 -4.54 -24.74
CA GLY A 246 5.47 -4.97 -26.12
C GLY A 246 6.37 -6.18 -26.26
N GLU A 247 7.02 -6.65 -25.19
CA GLU A 247 7.85 -7.86 -25.23
C GLU A 247 7.08 -9.10 -24.75
N PRO A 248 7.13 -10.22 -25.49
CA PRO A 248 6.49 -11.47 -25.05
C PRO A 248 7.10 -11.98 -23.76
N THR A 249 6.27 -12.40 -22.83
CA THR A 249 6.65 -13.06 -21.59
C THR A 249 5.72 -14.24 -21.29
N GLN A 250 5.88 -14.89 -20.14
CA GLN A 250 5.02 -15.99 -19.70
C GLN A 250 4.20 -15.60 -18.49
N ILE A 251 2.90 -15.92 -18.51
CA ILE A 251 2.05 -15.85 -17.33
C ILE A 251 1.71 -17.26 -16.88
N ARG A 252 1.93 -17.55 -15.60
CA ARG A 252 1.61 -18.84 -14.99
C ARG A 252 0.33 -18.72 -14.19
N VAL A 253 -0.61 -19.62 -14.46
CA VAL A 253 -1.90 -19.64 -13.77
C VAL A 253 -2.27 -21.05 -13.32
N ILE A 254 -3.03 -21.16 -12.25
CA ILE A 254 -3.70 -22.38 -11.85
C ILE A 254 -5.14 -22.32 -12.39
N ARG A 255 -5.51 -23.30 -13.21
CA ARG A 255 -6.88 -23.48 -13.75
C ARG A 255 -7.43 -24.82 -13.26
N GLY A 256 -8.35 -24.77 -12.31
CA GLY A 256 -8.80 -25.99 -11.61
C GLY A 256 -7.65 -26.60 -10.81
N THR A 257 -7.13 -27.74 -11.26
CA THR A 257 -5.98 -28.44 -10.62
C THR A 257 -4.71 -28.36 -11.45
N GLU A 258 -4.76 -27.75 -12.63
CA GLU A 258 -3.63 -27.70 -13.56
C GLU A 258 -2.89 -26.36 -13.48
N THR A 259 -1.57 -26.41 -13.54
CA THR A 259 -0.73 -25.21 -13.72
C THR A 259 -0.45 -25.04 -15.19
N LEU A 260 -0.86 -23.90 -15.76
CA LEU A 260 -0.66 -23.54 -17.16
C LEU A 260 0.36 -22.40 -17.25
N SER A 261 1.24 -22.46 -18.25
CA SER A 261 2.11 -21.36 -18.64
C SER A 261 1.67 -20.86 -20.01
N LEU A 262 1.23 -19.64 -20.10
CA LEU A 262 0.65 -19.05 -21.30
C LEU A 262 1.52 -17.88 -21.77
N PRO A 263 1.85 -17.81 -23.08
CA PRO A 263 2.55 -16.65 -23.61
C PRO A 263 1.64 -15.41 -23.59
N ILE A 264 2.18 -14.30 -23.11
CA ILE A 264 1.45 -13.04 -23.04
C ILE A 264 2.37 -11.88 -23.43
N THR A 265 1.82 -10.89 -24.14
CA THR A 265 2.56 -9.68 -24.50
C THR A 265 1.89 -8.49 -23.81
N PRO A 266 2.52 -7.92 -22.77
CA PRO A 266 1.98 -6.76 -22.07
C PRO A 266 1.85 -5.56 -23.02
N MET A 267 0.84 -4.73 -22.81
CA MET A 267 0.67 -3.47 -23.55
C MET A 267 0.66 -2.26 -22.61
N ALA A 268 0.81 -1.07 -23.16
CA ALA A 268 0.56 0.14 -22.39
C ALA A 268 -0.93 0.20 -21.98
N ARG A 269 -1.21 0.78 -20.83
CA ARG A 269 -2.60 0.97 -20.37
C ARG A 269 -3.32 1.89 -21.35
N PRO A 270 -4.51 1.47 -21.89
CA PRO A 270 -5.27 2.26 -22.86
C PRO A 270 -5.85 3.52 -22.24
#